data_22ea851487f2e9c38e741b00f078cf88
#
_entry.id   22ea851487f2e9c38e741b00f078cf88
#
_cell.length_a   1.000
_cell.length_b   1.000
_cell.length_c   1.000
_cell.angle_alpha   90.00
_cell.angle_beta   90.00
_cell.angle_gamma   90.00
#
_symmetry.space_group_name_H-M   'P 1'
#
loop_
_entity.id
_entity.type
_entity.pdbx_description
1 polymer ?
#
loop_
_entity_poly.entity_id
_entity_poly.type
_entity_poly.pdbx_seq_one_letter_code
_entity_poly.pdbx_strand_id
1 'polypeptide(L)'
;MAILAGSCSLSPISDEGGDTVSIPSNLEIPAYGTEEHIIEYNGFTVSYNHTTLVPDWVAYELTAEELEVKYDSRSSNFSRDPNLRGKQASREDYAHSGWDKGHMAPKADLRWSEQSYWQSHYFTNICPQDHKLNGGDWNALEKAVRHWAKKYGRVWVVCGPVFDSCRYGTIGQARVHVPDAFFKALLIHDKDGYHAVAYVMPNEGKHHSLRHYKCSVDQLEELIGIDLFPALDDETEASVEASVDWVD
;
A
#
# COMPACT_ATOMS: atom_id res chain seq x y z
N MET A 1 31.93 15.06 -9.56
CA MET A 1 30.61 15.61 -9.89
C MET A 1 29.69 15.16 -8.79
N ALA A 2 29.33 16.06 -7.88
CA ALA A 2 28.59 15.71 -6.66
C ALA A 2 27.10 15.60 -6.98
N ILE A 3 26.49 14.46 -6.63
CA ILE A 3 25.05 14.26 -6.71
C ILE A 3 24.45 14.92 -5.46
N LEU A 4 23.68 15.99 -5.67
CA LEU A 4 22.88 16.63 -4.61
C LEU A 4 21.70 15.72 -4.28
N ALA A 5 21.75 15.09 -3.11
CA ALA A 5 20.60 14.51 -2.48
C ALA A 5 19.68 15.66 -2.03
N GLY A 6 18.51 15.76 -2.65
CA GLY A 6 17.46 16.68 -2.24
C GLY A 6 16.85 16.21 -0.92
N SER A 7 17.25 16.83 0.19
CA SER A 7 16.56 16.65 1.47
C SER A 7 15.19 17.32 1.39
N CYS A 8 14.13 16.53 1.39
CA CYS A 8 12.77 17.01 1.61
C CYS A 8 12.70 17.51 3.06
N SER A 9 12.67 18.81 3.28
CA SER A 9 12.51 19.40 4.60
C SER A 9 11.07 19.31 5.04
N LEU A 10 10.83 18.59 6.12
CA LEU A 10 9.54 18.51 6.81
C LEU A 10 9.17 19.90 7.37
N SER A 11 7.97 20.35 7.06
CA SER A 11 7.37 21.52 7.72
C SER A 11 6.75 21.06 9.04
N PRO A 12 7.05 21.74 10.18
CA PRO A 12 6.44 21.40 11.45
C PRO A 12 4.95 21.78 11.46
N ILE A 13 4.11 20.87 11.95
CA ILE A 13 2.73 21.17 12.29
C ILE A 13 2.77 21.94 13.62
N SER A 14 2.46 23.24 13.59
CA SER A 14 2.36 24.05 14.80
C SER A 14 1.01 23.83 15.47
N ASP A 15 0.99 23.13 16.59
CA ASP A 15 -0.11 23.16 17.54
C ASP A 15 0.16 24.29 18.54
N GLU A 16 -0.83 25.13 18.82
CA GLU A 16 -0.68 26.24 19.77
C GLU A 16 -0.61 25.67 21.20
N GLY A 17 0.60 25.45 21.71
CA GLY A 17 0.86 25.27 23.14
C GLY A 17 1.33 23.89 23.60
N GLY A 18 1.95 23.09 22.76
CA GLY A 18 2.56 21.81 23.16
C GLY A 18 3.98 21.65 22.58
N ASP A 19 4.79 20.81 23.18
CA ASP A 19 6.07 20.36 22.63
C ASP A 19 5.84 19.84 21.21
N THR A 20 6.60 20.33 20.24
CA THR A 20 6.54 19.83 18.85
C THR A 20 7.02 18.38 18.84
N VAL A 21 6.09 17.44 18.80
CA VAL A 21 6.40 16.02 18.59
C VAL A 21 6.94 15.90 17.17
N SER A 22 8.20 15.53 17.02
CA SER A 22 8.75 15.23 15.70
C SER A 22 8.24 13.85 15.26
N ILE A 23 7.40 13.84 14.23
CA ILE A 23 6.94 12.58 13.62
C ILE A 23 8.15 11.93 12.93
N PRO A 24 8.47 10.64 13.21
CA PRO A 24 9.52 9.92 12.50
C PRO A 24 9.27 9.87 10.99
N SER A 25 10.34 9.82 10.20
CA SER A 25 10.24 9.62 8.75
C SER A 25 10.09 8.13 8.42
N ASN A 26 9.49 7.83 7.28
CA ASN A 26 9.35 6.48 6.72
C ASN A 26 8.54 5.51 7.61
N LEU A 27 7.55 6.03 8.33
CA LEU A 27 6.66 5.22 9.16
C LEU A 27 5.89 4.15 8.37
N GLU A 28 5.71 4.37 7.06
CA GLU A 28 5.07 3.41 6.15
C GLU A 28 5.98 2.25 5.76
N ILE A 29 7.30 2.35 5.94
CA ILE A 29 8.23 1.33 5.44
C ILE A 29 8.34 0.17 6.42
N PRO A 30 7.92 -1.05 6.04
CA PRO A 30 8.08 -2.25 6.87
C PRO A 30 9.54 -2.64 7.06
N ALA A 31 9.84 -3.48 8.05
CA ALA A 31 11.13 -4.14 8.11
C ALA A 31 11.33 -5.06 6.88
N TYR A 32 12.50 -4.99 6.27
CA TYR A 32 12.85 -5.83 5.12
C TYR A 32 14.30 -6.30 5.16
N GLY A 33 14.55 -7.45 4.55
CA GLY A 33 15.87 -8.07 4.49
C GLY A 33 16.68 -7.63 3.27
N THR A 34 17.97 -7.91 3.28
CA THR A 34 18.91 -7.57 2.18
C THR A 34 18.64 -8.33 0.88
N GLU A 35 17.88 -9.41 0.93
CA GLU A 35 17.52 -10.23 -0.24
C GLU A 35 16.26 -9.71 -0.96
N GLU A 36 15.53 -8.78 -0.35
CA GLU A 36 14.34 -8.18 -0.96
C GLU A 36 14.73 -7.16 -2.05
N HIS A 37 13.96 -7.15 -3.11
CA HIS A 37 14.16 -6.18 -4.19
C HIS A 37 13.28 -4.95 -3.97
N ILE A 38 13.83 -3.97 -3.29
CA ILE A 38 13.14 -2.71 -2.99
C ILE A 38 13.26 -1.75 -4.17
N ILE A 39 12.14 -1.19 -4.58
CA ILE A 39 12.03 -0.20 -5.65
C ILE A 39 11.34 1.04 -5.09
N GLU A 40 12.04 2.16 -5.06
CA GLU A 40 11.50 3.45 -4.67
C GLU A 40 10.94 4.18 -5.89
N TYR A 41 9.64 4.50 -5.82
CA TYR A 41 8.95 5.32 -6.81
C TYR A 41 8.65 6.71 -6.26
N ASN A 42 8.14 7.58 -7.10
CA ASN A 42 7.69 8.89 -6.66
C ASN A 42 6.36 8.76 -5.90
N GLY A 43 6.45 8.71 -4.56
CA GLY A 43 5.30 8.63 -3.65
C GLY A 43 4.90 7.24 -3.18
N PHE A 44 5.65 6.19 -3.51
CA PHE A 44 5.46 4.85 -2.93
C PHE A 44 6.70 3.99 -3.11
N THR A 45 6.84 3.00 -2.24
CA THR A 45 7.92 2.00 -2.26
C THR A 45 7.33 0.60 -2.43
N VAL A 46 8.03 -0.26 -3.14
CA VAL A 46 7.61 -1.63 -3.46
C VAL A 46 8.72 -2.61 -3.08
N SER A 47 8.39 -3.68 -2.37
CA SER A 47 9.19 -4.90 -2.35
C SER A 47 8.69 -5.82 -3.47
N TYR A 48 9.49 -6.00 -4.52
CA TYR A 48 9.07 -6.77 -5.70
C TYR A 48 9.57 -8.20 -5.67
N ASN A 49 8.66 -9.15 -5.83
CA ASN A 49 8.97 -10.57 -5.84
C ASN A 49 9.13 -11.11 -7.27
N HIS A 50 10.35 -11.48 -7.63
CA HIS A 50 10.68 -12.04 -8.95
C HIS A 50 10.15 -13.46 -9.20
N THR A 51 9.74 -14.17 -8.14
CA THR A 51 9.16 -15.52 -8.24
C THR A 51 7.66 -15.44 -8.52
N THR A 52 6.93 -14.65 -7.75
CA THR A 52 5.49 -14.48 -7.88
C THR A 52 5.09 -13.48 -8.98
N LEU A 53 6.01 -12.59 -9.36
CA LEU A 53 5.84 -11.48 -10.31
C LEU A 53 4.77 -10.45 -9.89
N VAL A 54 4.58 -10.32 -8.58
CA VAL A 54 3.77 -9.29 -7.92
C VAL A 54 4.56 -8.71 -6.75
N PRO A 55 4.18 -7.59 -6.14
CA PRO A 55 4.86 -7.10 -4.94
C PRO A 55 4.62 -8.04 -3.76
N ASP A 56 5.58 -8.13 -2.84
CA ASP A 56 5.35 -8.69 -1.50
C ASP A 56 4.60 -7.66 -0.65
N TRP A 57 5.00 -6.41 -0.74
CA TRP A 57 4.30 -5.27 -0.15
C TRP A 57 4.51 -3.99 -0.97
N VAL A 58 3.60 -3.04 -0.77
CA VAL A 58 3.66 -1.67 -1.29
C VAL A 58 3.34 -0.72 -0.14
N ALA A 59 4.22 0.26 0.08
CA ALA A 59 4.13 1.21 1.16
C ALA A 59 4.09 2.65 0.64
N TYR A 60 3.24 3.50 1.24
CA TYR A 60 3.15 4.91 0.91
C TYR A 60 2.53 5.74 2.04
N GLU A 61 2.94 6.99 2.13
CA GLU A 61 2.23 8.02 2.87
C GLU A 61 1.19 8.68 1.95
N LEU A 62 0.00 8.96 2.48
CA LEU A 62 -1.04 9.71 1.79
C LEU A 62 -1.41 10.92 2.63
N THR A 63 -1.21 12.12 2.10
CA THR A 63 -1.52 13.37 2.80
C THR A 63 -2.82 14.01 2.28
N ALA A 64 -3.41 14.88 3.11
CA ALA A 64 -4.57 15.67 2.72
C ALA A 64 -4.24 16.60 1.53
N GLU A 65 -3.04 17.18 1.52
CA GLU A 65 -2.54 18.09 0.49
C GLU A 65 -2.43 17.39 -0.87
N GLU A 66 -1.92 16.16 -0.91
CA GLU A 66 -1.82 15.36 -2.14
C GLU A 66 -3.19 15.08 -2.76
N LEU A 67 -4.22 14.95 -1.93
CA LEU A 67 -5.59 14.71 -2.40
C LEU A 67 -6.27 15.93 -3.03
N GLU A 68 -5.73 17.13 -2.83
CA GLU A 68 -6.22 18.36 -3.47
C GLU A 68 -5.71 18.52 -4.93
N VAL A 69 -4.54 17.94 -5.24
CA VAL A 69 -3.95 17.97 -6.58
C VAL A 69 -4.47 16.80 -7.41
N LYS A 70 -4.90 17.06 -8.64
CA LYS A 70 -5.50 16.04 -9.51
C LYS A 70 -4.91 16.11 -10.90
N TYR A 71 -3.79 15.44 -11.11
CA TYR A 71 -3.38 15.10 -12.46
C TYR A 71 -4.45 14.17 -13.06
N ASP A 72 -4.97 14.51 -14.23
CA ASP A 72 -5.98 13.73 -14.93
C ASP A 72 -5.47 13.27 -16.29
N SER A 73 -5.32 11.95 -16.44
CA SER A 73 -5.07 11.33 -17.72
C SER A 73 -6.27 10.46 -18.10
N ARG A 74 -6.75 10.62 -19.32
CA ARG A 74 -7.78 9.75 -19.90
C ARG A 74 -7.27 8.34 -20.22
N SER A 75 -5.94 8.14 -20.14
CA SER A 75 -5.28 6.86 -20.43
C SER A 75 -4.86 6.18 -19.12
N SER A 76 -5.24 4.91 -18.95
CA SER A 76 -4.73 4.02 -17.91
C SER A 76 -3.88 2.95 -18.57
N ASN A 77 -2.66 3.31 -18.97
CA ASN A 77 -1.77 2.39 -19.67
C ASN A 77 -0.91 1.63 -18.67
N PHE A 78 -1.32 0.43 -18.30
CA PHE A 78 -0.46 -0.49 -17.56
C PHE A 78 0.76 -0.88 -18.41
N SER A 79 1.93 -0.92 -17.81
CA SER A 79 3.19 -1.26 -18.48
C SER A 79 4.16 -1.97 -17.53
N ARG A 80 5.16 -2.61 -18.11
CA ARG A 80 6.34 -3.05 -17.35
C ARG A 80 7.09 -1.83 -16.86
N ASP A 81 7.72 -1.95 -15.68
CA ASP A 81 8.66 -0.93 -15.22
C ASP A 81 9.89 -0.97 -16.13
N PRO A 82 10.23 0.14 -16.82
CA PRO A 82 11.38 0.20 -17.70
C PRO A 82 12.73 0.07 -16.99
N ASN A 83 12.77 0.34 -15.68
CA ASN A 83 13.99 0.29 -14.87
C ASN A 83 14.20 -1.07 -14.20
N LEU A 84 13.17 -1.90 -14.08
CA LEU A 84 13.26 -3.22 -13.50
C LEU A 84 13.75 -4.24 -14.53
N ARG A 85 14.92 -4.84 -14.28
CA ARG A 85 15.46 -5.92 -15.12
C ARG A 85 14.83 -7.26 -14.73
N GLY A 86 14.73 -8.12 -15.72
CA GLY A 86 14.26 -9.49 -15.53
C GLY A 86 12.80 -9.68 -15.95
N LYS A 87 12.20 -10.76 -15.47
CA LYS A 87 10.85 -11.15 -15.81
C LYS A 87 9.85 -10.31 -15.04
N GLN A 88 8.86 -9.80 -15.73
CA GLN A 88 7.76 -9.01 -15.18
C GLN A 88 6.45 -9.48 -15.80
N ALA A 89 5.36 -9.28 -15.08
CA ALA A 89 4.02 -9.39 -15.65
C ALA A 89 3.81 -8.41 -16.82
N SER A 90 2.85 -8.70 -17.66
CA SER A 90 2.48 -7.88 -18.81
C SER A 90 0.97 -7.85 -19.00
N ARG A 91 0.47 -7.01 -19.92
CA ARG A 91 -0.96 -6.95 -20.26
C ARG A 91 -1.48 -8.27 -20.81
N GLU A 92 -0.63 -8.96 -21.58
CA GLU A 92 -0.93 -10.23 -22.23
C GLU A 92 -1.19 -11.32 -21.19
N ASP A 93 -0.51 -11.28 -20.03
CA ASP A 93 -0.71 -12.26 -18.96
C ASP A 93 -2.09 -12.10 -18.28
N TYR A 94 -2.61 -10.87 -18.23
CA TYR A 94 -3.94 -10.59 -17.68
C TYR A 94 -5.07 -10.74 -18.71
N ALA A 95 -4.74 -10.71 -20.01
CA ALA A 95 -5.74 -10.80 -21.06
C ALA A 95 -6.48 -12.13 -20.99
N HIS A 96 -7.80 -12.08 -20.90
CA HIS A 96 -8.68 -13.26 -20.81
C HIS A 96 -8.40 -14.19 -19.62
N SER A 97 -7.67 -13.72 -18.60
CA SER A 97 -7.36 -14.50 -17.40
C SER A 97 -8.54 -14.66 -16.44
N GLY A 98 -9.53 -13.79 -16.54
CA GLY A 98 -10.65 -13.70 -15.58
C GLY A 98 -10.33 -12.83 -14.36
N TRP A 99 -9.11 -12.30 -14.25
CA TRP A 99 -8.65 -11.45 -13.15
C TRP A 99 -8.43 -10.00 -13.61
N ASP A 100 -8.77 -9.06 -12.74
CA ASP A 100 -8.47 -7.64 -12.93
C ASP A 100 -6.99 -7.32 -12.64
N LYS A 101 -6.55 -6.20 -13.14
CA LYS A 101 -5.30 -5.55 -12.74
C LYS A 101 -5.56 -4.70 -11.49
N GLY A 102 -5.46 -5.32 -10.31
CA GLY A 102 -5.68 -4.67 -9.02
C GLY A 102 -4.45 -3.86 -8.59
N HIS A 103 -4.64 -2.58 -8.29
CA HIS A 103 -3.59 -1.74 -7.73
C HIS A 103 -3.39 -2.03 -6.24
N MET A 104 -2.14 -2.00 -5.77
CA MET A 104 -1.82 -1.95 -4.34
C MET A 104 -1.82 -0.50 -3.86
N ALA A 105 -0.92 0.35 -4.33
CA ALA A 105 -1.06 1.80 -4.21
C ALA A 105 -1.99 2.31 -5.31
N PRO A 106 -3.20 2.80 -4.97
CA PRO A 106 -4.21 3.12 -5.98
C PRO A 106 -3.85 4.40 -6.75
N LYS A 107 -4.10 4.40 -8.04
CA LYS A 107 -3.86 5.59 -8.88
C LYS A 107 -4.57 6.85 -8.37
N ALA A 108 -5.67 6.69 -7.63
CA ALA A 108 -6.43 7.83 -7.10
C ALA A 108 -5.69 8.56 -5.96
N ASP A 109 -4.80 7.87 -5.26
CA ASP A 109 -3.96 8.39 -4.18
C ASP A 109 -2.67 9.04 -4.74
N LEU A 110 -2.27 8.66 -5.96
CA LEU A 110 -1.03 9.09 -6.61
C LEU A 110 -1.23 10.09 -7.75
N ARG A 111 -2.35 10.82 -7.74
CA ARG A 111 -2.69 11.82 -8.78
C ARG A 111 -2.09 13.21 -8.54
N TRP A 112 -1.37 13.40 -7.47
CA TRP A 112 -0.73 14.66 -7.14
C TRP A 112 0.50 14.96 -8.03
N SER A 113 1.03 13.95 -8.70
CA SER A 113 2.14 14.05 -9.66
C SER A 113 1.85 13.22 -10.91
N GLU A 114 2.23 13.73 -12.07
CA GLU A 114 2.18 12.98 -13.33
C GLU A 114 3.05 11.71 -13.24
N GLN A 115 4.25 11.83 -12.68
CA GLN A 115 5.18 10.72 -12.51
C GLN A 115 4.59 9.64 -11.61
N SER A 116 4.09 9.98 -10.42
CA SER A 116 3.47 9.04 -9.48
C SER A 116 2.26 8.33 -10.11
N TYR A 117 1.44 9.10 -10.82
CA TYR A 117 0.28 8.56 -11.54
C TYR A 117 0.69 7.49 -12.56
N TRP A 118 1.71 7.75 -13.39
CA TRP A 118 2.16 6.77 -14.39
C TRP A 118 2.87 5.57 -13.75
N GLN A 119 3.68 5.80 -12.72
CA GLN A 119 4.36 4.73 -11.98
C GLN A 119 3.37 3.80 -11.27
N SER A 120 2.22 4.30 -10.79
CA SER A 120 1.18 3.46 -10.19
C SER A 120 0.65 2.37 -11.13
N HIS A 121 0.80 2.54 -12.45
CA HIS A 121 0.36 1.58 -13.46
C HIS A 121 1.44 0.58 -13.89
N TYR A 122 2.63 0.61 -13.26
CA TYR A 122 3.62 -0.44 -13.48
C TYR A 122 3.17 -1.76 -12.85
N PHE A 123 3.45 -2.87 -13.54
CA PHE A 123 3.08 -4.20 -13.04
C PHE A 123 3.73 -4.57 -11.71
N THR A 124 4.74 -3.85 -11.28
CA THR A 124 5.34 -3.95 -9.93
C THR A 124 4.38 -3.55 -8.81
N ASN A 125 3.34 -2.78 -9.11
CA ASN A 125 2.29 -2.33 -8.18
C ASN A 125 0.95 -3.08 -8.40
N ILE A 126 0.92 -4.12 -9.24
CA ILE A 126 -0.33 -4.72 -9.72
C ILE A 126 -0.38 -6.21 -9.38
N CYS A 127 -1.51 -6.64 -8.83
CA CYS A 127 -1.82 -8.05 -8.57
C CYS A 127 -3.06 -8.53 -9.34
N PRO A 128 -3.14 -9.82 -9.70
CA PRO A 128 -4.39 -10.43 -10.18
C PRO A 128 -5.45 -10.40 -9.06
N GLN A 129 -6.54 -9.65 -9.27
CA GLN A 129 -7.56 -9.41 -8.27
C GLN A 129 -8.95 -9.75 -8.80
N ASP A 130 -9.82 -10.33 -7.96
CA ASP A 130 -11.21 -10.58 -8.31
C ASP A 130 -11.92 -9.27 -8.68
N HIS A 131 -12.71 -9.29 -9.76
CA HIS A 131 -13.39 -8.11 -10.28
C HIS A 131 -14.33 -7.42 -9.27
N LYS A 132 -15.07 -8.23 -8.49
CA LYS A 132 -16.02 -7.69 -7.50
C LYS A 132 -15.30 -7.18 -6.25
N LEU A 133 -14.19 -7.82 -5.86
CA LEU A 133 -13.35 -7.31 -4.79
C LEU A 133 -12.72 -5.99 -5.21
N ASN A 134 -12.05 -5.94 -6.36
CA ASN A 134 -11.36 -4.76 -6.88
C ASN A 134 -12.28 -3.55 -7.01
N GLY A 135 -13.44 -3.71 -7.68
CA GLY A 135 -14.43 -2.65 -7.84
C GLY A 135 -15.32 -2.39 -6.61
N GLY A 136 -15.37 -3.33 -5.67
CA GLY A 136 -16.24 -3.36 -4.49
C GLY A 136 -15.52 -3.00 -3.20
N ASP A 137 -15.28 -4.01 -2.35
CA ASP A 137 -14.82 -3.79 -0.97
C ASP A 137 -13.40 -3.22 -0.89
N TRP A 138 -12.50 -3.62 -1.79
CA TRP A 138 -11.17 -3.02 -1.88
C TRP A 138 -11.24 -1.52 -2.22
N ASN A 139 -12.02 -1.16 -3.23
CA ASN A 139 -12.26 0.24 -3.58
C ASN A 139 -13.00 1.01 -2.48
N ALA A 140 -13.86 0.34 -1.69
CA ALA A 140 -14.49 0.97 -0.52
C ALA A 140 -13.47 1.31 0.56
N LEU A 141 -12.50 0.41 0.84
CA LEU A 141 -11.40 0.67 1.77
C LEU A 141 -10.49 1.79 1.27
N GLU A 142 -10.14 1.83 -0.03
CA GLU A 142 -9.37 2.93 -0.60
C GLU A 142 -10.05 4.30 -0.43
N LYS A 143 -11.38 4.35 -0.60
CA LYS A 143 -12.16 5.58 -0.36
C LYS A 143 -12.15 5.98 1.12
N ALA A 144 -12.21 5.01 2.04
CA ALA A 144 -12.11 5.25 3.47
C ALA A 144 -10.72 5.79 3.84
N VAL A 145 -9.63 5.22 3.30
CA VAL A 145 -8.25 5.72 3.49
C VAL A 145 -8.14 7.18 3.07
N ARG A 146 -8.64 7.56 1.89
CA ARG A 146 -8.67 8.96 1.45
C ARG A 146 -9.51 9.86 2.35
N HIS A 147 -10.60 9.35 2.91
CA HIS A 147 -11.40 10.10 3.88
C HIS A 147 -10.60 10.35 5.18
N TRP A 148 -9.91 9.33 5.70
CA TRP A 148 -9.08 9.46 6.90
C TRP A 148 -7.86 10.38 6.66
N ALA A 149 -7.20 10.29 5.51
CA ALA A 149 -6.13 11.21 5.16
C ALA A 149 -6.61 12.68 5.20
N LYS A 150 -7.81 12.97 4.69
CA LYS A 150 -8.41 14.31 4.77
C LYS A 150 -8.79 14.72 6.20
N LYS A 151 -9.27 13.77 7.01
CA LYS A 151 -9.70 14.03 8.38
C LYS A 151 -8.53 14.25 9.35
N TYR A 152 -7.46 13.45 9.21
CA TYR A 152 -6.33 13.42 10.12
C TYR A 152 -5.05 14.06 9.56
N GLY A 153 -5.11 14.60 8.34
CA GLY A 153 -3.98 15.21 7.65
C GLY A 153 -3.13 14.22 6.85
N ARG A 154 -2.95 12.99 7.36
CA ARG A 154 -2.20 11.91 6.68
C ARG A 154 -2.57 10.52 7.15
N VAL A 155 -2.26 9.52 6.33
CA VAL A 155 -2.32 8.09 6.63
C VAL A 155 -1.06 7.43 6.07
N TRP A 156 -0.36 6.63 6.86
CA TRP A 156 0.68 5.72 6.39
C TRP A 156 0.03 4.38 6.05
N VAL A 157 0.38 3.84 4.91
CA VAL A 157 -0.27 2.67 4.33
C VAL A 157 0.76 1.63 3.93
N VAL A 158 0.58 0.40 4.39
CA VAL A 158 1.25 -0.78 3.84
C VAL A 158 0.19 -1.73 3.32
N CYS A 159 0.35 -2.22 2.10
CA CYS A 159 -0.60 -3.16 1.52
C CYS A 159 0.10 -4.17 0.60
N GLY A 160 -0.51 -5.32 0.42
CA GLY A 160 0.08 -6.36 -0.41
C GLY A 160 -0.80 -7.59 -0.56
N PRO A 161 -0.32 -8.58 -1.32
CA PRO A 161 -0.96 -9.88 -1.45
C PRO A 161 -0.67 -10.78 -0.25
N VAL A 162 -1.56 -11.74 -0.01
CA VAL A 162 -1.36 -12.85 0.93
C VAL A 162 -1.39 -14.15 0.12
N PHE A 163 -0.36 -14.98 0.33
CA PHE A 163 -0.25 -16.32 -0.26
C PHE A 163 -0.24 -17.35 0.88
N ASP A 164 -1.36 -17.98 1.12
CA ASP A 164 -1.52 -19.02 2.15
C ASP A 164 -1.52 -20.41 1.51
N SER A 165 -2.45 -20.67 0.63
CA SER A 165 -2.68 -22.00 0.01
C SER A 165 -2.34 -22.05 -1.48
N CYS A 166 -2.07 -20.91 -2.11
CA CYS A 166 -1.83 -20.76 -3.56
C CYS A 166 -2.96 -21.38 -4.42
N ARG A 167 -4.20 -21.32 -3.92
CA ARG A 167 -5.37 -22.04 -4.49
C ARG A 167 -5.74 -21.65 -5.92
N TYR A 168 -5.39 -20.44 -6.33
CA TYR A 168 -5.73 -19.92 -7.66
C TYR A 168 -4.64 -20.15 -8.71
N GLY A 169 -3.44 -20.61 -8.30
CA GLY A 169 -2.33 -20.87 -9.20
C GLY A 169 -1.77 -19.60 -9.86
N THR A 170 -1.59 -19.65 -11.18
CA THR A 170 -0.93 -18.58 -11.94
C THR A 170 -1.67 -18.21 -13.21
N ILE A 171 -1.49 -16.97 -13.72
CA ILE A 171 -2.04 -16.50 -14.98
C ILE A 171 -0.95 -16.20 -16.02
N GLY A 172 -1.33 -16.26 -17.28
CA GLY A 172 -0.50 -15.87 -18.43
C GLY A 172 0.74 -16.74 -18.66
N GLN A 173 1.47 -16.42 -19.70
CA GLN A 173 2.72 -17.12 -20.05
C GLN A 173 3.84 -16.83 -19.04
N ALA A 174 3.80 -15.65 -18.41
CA ALA A 174 4.77 -15.29 -17.38
C ALA A 174 4.54 -16.08 -16.09
N ARG A 175 3.37 -16.72 -15.91
CA ARG A 175 2.98 -17.41 -14.67
C ARG A 175 2.94 -16.47 -13.46
N VAL A 176 2.24 -15.35 -13.60
CA VAL A 176 2.00 -14.41 -12.51
C VAL A 176 1.13 -15.08 -11.47
N HIS A 177 1.58 -15.14 -10.23
CA HIS A 177 0.84 -15.78 -9.15
C HIS A 177 -0.42 -15.00 -8.79
N VAL A 178 -1.50 -15.73 -8.51
CA VAL A 178 -2.76 -15.15 -8.07
C VAL A 178 -2.85 -15.25 -6.55
N PRO A 179 -2.93 -14.13 -5.82
CA PRO A 179 -3.02 -14.14 -4.35
C PRO A 179 -4.30 -14.78 -3.83
N ASP A 180 -4.23 -15.38 -2.65
CA ASP A 180 -5.40 -15.92 -1.94
C ASP A 180 -6.21 -14.81 -1.25
N ALA A 181 -5.53 -13.75 -0.80
CA ALA A 181 -6.12 -12.57 -0.18
C ALA A 181 -5.24 -11.33 -0.39
N PHE A 182 -5.71 -10.18 0.09
CA PHE A 182 -4.98 -8.93 0.14
C PHE A 182 -5.05 -8.34 1.53
N PHE A 183 -3.97 -7.70 1.97
CA PHE A 183 -3.95 -6.95 3.21
C PHE A 183 -3.78 -5.44 2.96
N LYS A 184 -4.22 -4.65 3.93
CA LYS A 184 -3.91 -3.23 4.04
C LYS A 184 -3.82 -2.85 5.51
N ALA A 185 -2.61 -2.48 5.95
CA ALA A 185 -2.33 -1.91 7.26
C ALA A 185 -2.29 -0.40 7.17
N LEU A 186 -2.83 0.28 8.15
CA LEU A 186 -2.98 1.73 8.21
C LEU A 186 -2.48 2.23 9.55
N LEU A 187 -1.75 3.35 9.53
CA LEU A 187 -1.32 4.09 10.71
C LEU A 187 -1.75 5.55 10.54
N ILE A 188 -2.30 6.15 11.57
CA ILE A 188 -2.55 7.59 11.67
C ILE A 188 -1.98 8.14 12.97
N HIS A 189 -1.84 9.47 13.03
CA HIS A 189 -1.54 10.19 14.25
C HIS A 189 -2.56 11.32 14.42
N ASP A 190 -3.17 11.40 15.61
CA ASP A 190 -4.07 12.49 15.97
C ASP A 190 -3.69 13.08 17.34
N LYS A 191 -4.59 13.88 17.93
CA LYS A 191 -4.38 14.52 19.25
C LYS A 191 -4.23 13.52 20.41
N ASP A 192 -4.68 12.30 20.25
CA ASP A 192 -4.65 11.23 21.26
C ASP A 192 -3.45 10.27 21.04
N GLY A 193 -2.66 10.46 19.97
CA GLY A 193 -1.47 9.68 19.64
C GLY A 193 -1.60 8.89 18.34
N TYR A 194 -0.84 7.80 18.23
CA TYR A 194 -0.89 6.89 17.09
C TYR A 194 -2.04 5.89 17.22
N HIS A 195 -2.63 5.54 16.09
CA HIS A 195 -3.65 4.50 15.96
C HIS A 195 -3.34 3.64 14.74
N ALA A 196 -3.36 2.32 14.89
CA ALA A 196 -3.14 1.38 13.80
C ALA A 196 -4.32 0.41 13.62
N VAL A 197 -4.51 -0.07 12.40
CA VAL A 197 -5.50 -1.10 12.07
C VAL A 197 -5.10 -1.83 10.81
N ALA A 198 -5.45 -3.10 10.71
CA ALA A 198 -5.26 -3.87 9.51
C ALA A 198 -6.59 -4.43 8.96
N TYR A 199 -6.59 -4.72 7.67
CA TYR A 199 -7.68 -5.36 6.95
C TYR A 199 -7.12 -6.50 6.12
N VAL A 200 -7.77 -7.68 6.18
CA VAL A 200 -7.44 -8.84 5.33
C VAL A 200 -8.67 -9.23 4.56
N MET A 201 -8.61 -9.15 3.22
CA MET A 201 -9.72 -9.39 2.32
C MET A 201 -9.43 -10.59 1.41
N PRO A 202 -10.19 -11.69 1.49
CA PRO A 202 -10.07 -12.81 0.54
C PRO A 202 -10.20 -12.33 -0.91
N ASN A 203 -9.39 -12.89 -1.81
CA ASN A 203 -9.44 -12.58 -3.24
C ASN A 203 -10.65 -13.25 -3.91
N GLU A 204 -11.83 -12.86 -3.49
CA GLU A 204 -13.10 -13.41 -3.98
C GLU A 204 -14.22 -12.36 -4.00
N GLY A 205 -15.20 -12.57 -4.84
CA GLY A 205 -16.30 -11.61 -5.09
C GLY A 205 -17.42 -11.61 -4.04
N LYS A 206 -17.15 -11.92 -2.78
CA LYS A 206 -18.09 -11.79 -1.67
C LYS A 206 -18.04 -10.39 -1.09
N HIS A 207 -19.21 -9.81 -0.85
CA HIS A 207 -19.30 -8.45 -0.28
C HIS A 207 -19.60 -8.53 1.22
N HIS A 208 -18.80 -7.78 2.02
CA HIS A 208 -18.98 -7.58 3.44
C HIS A 208 -18.72 -6.12 3.82
N SER A 209 -19.13 -5.72 5.02
CA SER A 209 -18.72 -4.41 5.57
C SER A 209 -17.20 -4.41 5.87
N LEU A 210 -16.55 -3.26 5.82
CA LEU A 210 -15.12 -3.15 6.14
C LEU A 210 -14.80 -3.70 7.55
N ARG A 211 -15.72 -3.54 8.50
CA ARG A 211 -15.57 -4.10 9.86
C ARG A 211 -15.37 -5.62 9.87
N HIS A 212 -15.89 -6.35 8.89
CA HIS A 212 -15.74 -7.81 8.79
C HIS A 212 -14.30 -8.24 8.51
N TYR A 213 -13.53 -7.39 7.84
CA TYR A 213 -12.16 -7.67 7.41
C TYR A 213 -11.09 -7.14 8.37
N LYS A 214 -11.52 -6.42 9.42
CA LYS A 214 -10.65 -5.74 10.36
C LYS A 214 -9.93 -6.74 11.28
N CYS A 215 -8.65 -6.54 11.50
CA CYS A 215 -7.83 -7.24 12.48
C CYS A 215 -6.79 -6.28 13.09
N SER A 216 -6.07 -6.72 14.11
CA SER A 216 -4.93 -5.97 14.64
C SER A 216 -3.73 -6.07 13.67
N VAL A 217 -2.77 -5.16 13.82
CA VAL A 217 -1.52 -5.22 13.05
C VAL A 217 -0.74 -6.47 13.46
N ASP A 218 -0.62 -6.80 14.76
CA ASP A 218 0.00 -8.04 15.24
C ASP A 218 -0.56 -9.30 14.57
N GLN A 219 -1.90 -9.38 14.40
CA GLN A 219 -2.53 -10.53 13.74
C GLN A 219 -2.19 -10.58 12.25
N LEU A 220 -2.04 -9.44 11.61
CA LEU A 220 -1.60 -9.37 10.23
C LEU A 220 -0.13 -9.77 10.10
N GLU A 221 0.75 -9.31 10.96
CA GLU A 221 2.17 -9.63 10.97
C GLU A 221 2.42 -11.13 11.17
N GLU A 222 1.67 -11.75 12.10
CA GLU A 222 1.69 -13.21 12.26
C GLU A 222 1.32 -13.96 10.97
N LEU A 223 0.37 -13.39 10.19
CA LEU A 223 -0.08 -13.98 8.94
C LEU A 223 0.95 -13.83 7.81
N ILE A 224 1.59 -12.65 7.68
CA ILE A 224 2.44 -12.33 6.53
C ILE A 224 3.93 -12.48 6.81
N GLY A 225 4.34 -12.55 8.08
CA GLY A 225 5.73 -12.66 8.50
C GLY A 225 6.56 -11.40 8.27
N ILE A 226 5.95 -10.24 8.23
CA ILE A 226 6.58 -8.94 8.00
C ILE A 226 6.26 -8.04 9.19
N ASP A 227 7.27 -7.42 9.79
CA ASP A 227 7.17 -6.43 10.84
C ASP A 227 6.80 -5.07 10.22
N LEU A 228 5.66 -4.51 10.63
CA LEU A 228 5.07 -3.29 10.09
C LEU A 228 5.30 -2.11 11.04
N PHE A 229 5.48 -0.92 10.48
CA PHE A 229 5.70 0.33 11.23
C PHE A 229 6.90 0.34 12.21
N PRO A 230 8.03 -0.34 11.93
CA PRO A 230 9.19 -0.50 12.83
C PRO A 230 9.92 0.82 13.13
N ALA A 231 9.50 1.92 12.56
CA ALA A 231 10.03 3.25 12.86
C ALA A 231 9.34 3.93 14.05
N LEU A 232 8.28 3.33 14.60
CA LEU A 232 7.72 3.71 15.90
C LEU A 232 8.69 3.29 17.02
N ASP A 233 8.57 3.90 18.20
CA ASP A 233 9.26 3.38 19.38
C ASP A 233 8.55 2.11 19.89
N ASP A 234 9.30 1.18 20.45
CA ASP A 234 8.84 -0.17 20.85
C ASP A 234 7.56 -0.16 21.73
N GLU A 235 7.40 0.86 22.61
CA GLU A 235 6.25 0.97 23.51
C GLU A 235 4.99 1.42 22.73
N THR A 236 5.15 2.39 21.88
CA THR A 236 4.07 2.90 21.00
C THR A 236 3.65 1.81 20.01
N GLU A 237 4.61 1.20 19.32
CA GLU A 237 4.41 0.12 18.36
C GLU A 237 3.60 -1.02 18.99
N ALA A 238 4.08 -1.65 20.05
CA ALA A 238 3.40 -2.74 20.74
C ALA A 238 1.99 -2.36 21.23
N SER A 239 1.77 -1.09 21.61
CA SER A 239 0.46 -0.63 22.08
C SER A 239 -0.55 -0.50 20.94
N VAL A 240 -0.16 0.09 19.79
CA VAL A 240 -1.08 0.39 18.70
C VAL A 240 -1.36 -0.84 17.83
N GLU A 241 -0.40 -1.75 17.70
CA GLU A 241 -0.49 -2.94 16.85
C GLU A 241 -1.33 -4.05 17.47
N ALA A 242 -1.35 -4.16 18.81
CA ALA A 242 -2.22 -5.08 19.51
C ALA A 242 -3.70 -4.69 19.45
N SER A 243 -4.00 -3.44 19.12
CA SER A 243 -5.38 -2.91 19.12
C SER A 243 -6.08 -3.11 17.78
N VAL A 244 -7.40 -3.27 17.84
CA VAL A 244 -8.30 -3.15 16.67
C VAL A 244 -9.17 -1.88 16.75
N ASP A 245 -8.91 -1.03 17.76
CA ASP A 245 -9.64 0.22 17.94
C ASP A 245 -9.16 1.24 16.90
N TRP A 246 -10.03 1.57 15.99
CA TRP A 246 -9.78 2.53 14.92
C TRP A 246 -10.74 3.69 15.03
N VAL A 247 -10.24 4.87 14.80
CA VAL A 247 -11.01 6.11 14.76
C VAL A 247 -11.93 6.12 13.53
N ASP A 248 -13.23 6.25 13.74
CA ASP A 248 -14.25 6.32 12.67
C ASP A 248 -14.54 7.79 12.27
#